data_02d8f02f692d4e3a74a58eca373197fa
#
_entry.id   02d8f02f692d4e3a74a58eca373197fa
#
_cell.length_a   1.000
_cell.length_b   1.000
_cell.length_c   1.000
_cell.angle_alpha   90.00
_cell.angle_beta   90.00
_cell.angle_gamma   90.00
#
_symmetry.space_group_name_H-M   'P 1'
#
loop_
_entity.id
_entity.type
_entity.pdbx_description
1 polymer ?
#
loop_
_entity_poly.entity_id
_entity_poly.type
_entity_poly.pdbx_seq_one_letter_code
_entity_poly.pdbx_strand_id
1 'polypeptide(L)'
;QAQDDDRNLQVKLLGTYVAPDGKITEFRTDVVGLPATTQTKANDNIVPTLAVEYFVKPKFSVETICCLTQHDVDGVTGVPGAELVSKAKLIPATLTAKYHFGAANVRPYLGLGMTYFWWIDVDPGADTIPLGVTRTTLSDEFGFVLQAGTDIAIGDSGFGLTIDAKRYFVDTTARWYSGDALAIETRHQLDPWVLSAGASYRF
;
A
#
# COMPACT_ATOMS: atom_id res chain seq x y z
N GLN A 1 20.45 -23.72 23.72
CA GLN A 1 19.09 -23.65 24.31
C GLN A 1 18.48 -22.37 23.79
N ALA A 2 17.52 -22.46 22.86
CA ALA A 2 16.70 -21.32 22.51
C ALA A 2 15.89 -20.98 23.77
N GLN A 3 16.13 -19.79 24.31
CA GLN A 3 15.27 -19.23 25.33
C GLN A 3 13.89 -19.13 24.71
N ASP A 4 12.93 -19.89 25.23
CA ASP A 4 11.50 -19.68 24.93
C ASP A 4 11.18 -18.29 25.45
N ASP A 5 11.18 -17.35 24.54
CA ASP A 5 10.82 -15.97 24.84
C ASP A 5 9.30 -15.96 24.91
N ASP A 6 8.75 -15.93 26.12
CA ASP A 6 7.31 -15.89 26.40
C ASP A 6 6.62 -14.62 25.81
N ARG A 7 7.44 -13.72 25.25
CA ARG A 7 6.99 -12.49 24.59
C ARG A 7 6.46 -12.78 23.19
N ASN A 8 5.15 -12.85 23.05
CA ASN A 8 4.49 -13.23 21.80
C ASN A 8 3.95 -12.05 21.00
N LEU A 9 3.94 -10.84 21.55
CA LEU A 9 3.43 -9.65 20.90
C LEU A 9 4.57 -8.68 20.57
N GLN A 10 4.62 -8.19 19.35
CA GLN A 10 5.56 -7.15 18.91
C GLN A 10 4.80 -6.00 18.27
N VAL A 11 5.09 -4.79 18.71
CA VAL A 11 4.56 -3.56 18.13
C VAL A 11 5.69 -2.80 17.44
N LYS A 12 5.43 -2.26 16.25
CA LYS A 12 6.41 -1.54 15.44
C LYS A 12 5.87 -0.17 15.06
N LEU A 13 6.69 0.86 15.24
CA LEU A 13 6.45 2.20 14.73
C LEU A 13 7.47 2.49 13.62
N LEU A 14 6.97 2.64 12.40
CA LEU A 14 7.78 2.68 11.19
C LEU A 14 7.54 3.97 10.40
N GLY A 15 8.59 4.51 9.80
CA GLY A 15 8.48 5.39 8.66
C GLY A 15 8.40 4.56 7.40
N THR A 16 7.38 4.78 6.59
CA THR A 16 7.05 3.94 5.43
C THR A 16 7.00 4.77 4.16
N TYR A 17 7.82 4.40 3.19
CA TYR A 17 7.80 4.92 1.83
C TYR A 17 6.93 4.03 0.97
N VAL A 18 5.93 4.62 0.31
CA VAL A 18 4.97 3.94 -0.57
C VAL A 18 5.16 4.45 -1.99
N ALA A 19 5.46 3.55 -2.91
CA ALA A 19 5.67 3.83 -4.32
C ALA A 19 4.73 2.98 -5.19
N PRO A 20 3.53 3.46 -5.52
CA PRO A 20 2.60 2.79 -6.42
C PRO A 20 2.92 3.06 -7.89
N ASP A 21 2.56 2.15 -8.79
CA ASP A 21 2.67 2.38 -10.23
C ASP A 21 1.55 3.30 -10.75
N GLY A 22 0.29 2.98 -10.49
CA GLY A 22 -0.88 3.74 -10.97
C GLY A 22 -1.09 3.67 -12.50
N LYS A 23 -0.58 2.63 -13.14
CA LYS A 23 -0.55 2.45 -14.60
C LYS A 23 -1.90 1.98 -15.13
N ILE A 24 -2.40 2.62 -16.20
CA ILE A 24 -3.61 2.15 -16.90
C ILE A 24 -3.30 0.84 -17.63
N THR A 25 -4.09 -0.18 -17.36
CA THR A 25 -4.02 -1.49 -18.03
C THR A 25 -5.17 -1.71 -19.01
N GLU A 26 -6.31 -1.07 -18.79
CA GLU A 26 -7.51 -1.24 -19.61
C GLU A 26 -8.38 0.02 -19.60
N PHE A 27 -8.85 0.45 -20.79
CA PHE A 27 -9.94 1.40 -20.94
C PHE A 27 -11.25 0.63 -21.14
N ARG A 28 -12.24 0.82 -20.25
CA ARG A 28 -13.56 0.17 -20.32
C ARG A 28 -14.62 1.09 -20.87
N THR A 29 -14.56 2.36 -20.52
CA THR A 29 -15.44 3.41 -21.02
C THR A 29 -14.64 4.67 -21.23
N ASP A 30 -14.80 5.31 -22.38
CA ASP A 30 -14.21 6.60 -22.71
C ASP A 30 -15.14 7.35 -23.69
N VAL A 31 -15.97 8.23 -23.14
CA VAL A 31 -16.84 9.10 -23.96
C VAL A 31 -16.19 10.43 -24.29
N VAL A 32 -15.02 10.71 -23.71
CA VAL A 32 -14.25 11.94 -23.92
C VAL A 32 -13.31 11.82 -25.12
N GLY A 33 -12.90 10.59 -25.46
CA GLY A 33 -12.01 10.31 -26.57
C GLY A 33 -10.54 10.57 -26.25
N LEU A 34 -10.07 10.06 -25.10
CA LEU A 34 -8.66 10.14 -24.72
C LEU A 34 -7.76 9.41 -25.72
N PRO A 35 -6.53 9.88 -25.97
CA PRO A 35 -5.58 9.13 -26.78
C PRO A 35 -5.40 7.69 -26.26
N ALA A 36 -5.41 6.69 -27.13
CA ALA A 36 -5.23 5.28 -26.75
C ALA A 36 -3.89 4.99 -26.05
N THR A 37 -2.93 5.91 -26.16
CA THR A 37 -1.62 5.86 -25.50
C THR A 37 -1.60 6.53 -24.12
N THR A 38 -2.74 7.00 -23.61
CA THR A 38 -2.83 7.69 -22.33
C THR A 38 -2.39 6.74 -21.21
N GLN A 39 -1.47 7.23 -20.38
CA GLN A 39 -0.96 6.55 -19.19
C GLN A 39 -0.91 7.48 -17.99
N THR A 40 -0.99 6.89 -16.82
CA THR A 40 -0.99 7.58 -15.54
C THR A 40 0.06 7.02 -14.61
N LYS A 41 0.43 7.80 -13.59
CA LYS A 41 1.28 7.40 -12.48
C LYS A 41 0.72 7.99 -11.19
N ALA A 42 0.68 7.20 -10.12
CA ALA A 42 0.42 7.71 -8.79
C ALA A 42 1.72 8.23 -8.16
N ASN A 43 1.63 9.27 -7.33
CA ASN A 43 2.78 9.84 -6.66
C ASN A 43 3.25 8.95 -5.49
N ASP A 44 4.53 9.05 -5.16
CA ASP A 44 5.12 8.41 -4.00
C ASP A 44 4.75 9.17 -2.73
N ASN A 45 4.67 8.48 -1.59
CA ASN A 45 4.38 9.13 -0.31
C ASN A 45 5.18 8.50 0.84
N ILE A 46 5.40 9.28 1.92
CA ILE A 46 6.00 8.80 3.16
C ILE A 46 4.99 8.97 4.28
N VAL A 47 4.68 7.88 4.97
CA VAL A 47 3.67 7.86 6.03
C VAL A 47 4.17 7.14 7.28
N PRO A 48 3.72 7.54 8.47
CA PRO A 48 3.90 6.75 9.68
C PRO A 48 3.03 5.51 9.62
N THR A 49 3.59 4.36 10.00
CA THR A 49 2.91 3.08 10.02
C THR A 49 3.05 2.42 11.37
N LEU A 50 1.93 1.95 11.91
CA LEU A 50 1.88 1.09 13.08
C LEU A 50 1.68 -0.35 12.61
N ALA A 51 2.57 -1.25 13.03
CA ALA A 51 2.41 -2.68 12.80
C ALA A 51 2.30 -3.43 14.14
N VAL A 52 1.45 -4.43 14.16
CA VAL A 52 1.27 -5.34 15.29
C VAL A 52 1.50 -6.76 14.80
N GLU A 53 2.43 -7.45 15.44
CA GLU A 53 2.84 -8.79 15.07
C GLU A 53 2.67 -9.73 16.26
N TYR A 54 2.00 -10.86 16.04
CA TYR A 54 1.80 -11.91 17.04
C TYR A 54 2.56 -13.18 16.65
N PHE A 55 3.45 -13.63 17.52
CA PHE A 55 4.23 -14.85 17.35
C PHE A 55 3.44 -16.06 17.80
N VAL A 56 2.93 -16.83 16.86
CA VAL A 56 2.22 -18.10 17.13
C VAL A 56 3.20 -19.19 17.55
N LYS A 57 4.44 -19.11 17.06
CA LYS A 57 5.59 -19.96 17.42
C LYS A 57 6.87 -19.13 17.30
N PRO A 58 7.99 -19.56 17.88
CA PRO A 58 9.26 -18.79 17.86
C PRO A 58 9.71 -18.34 16.45
N LYS A 59 9.34 -19.08 15.41
CA LYS A 59 9.69 -18.79 14.01
C LYS A 59 8.50 -18.39 13.12
N PHE A 60 7.28 -18.41 13.64
CA PHE A 60 6.07 -18.10 12.88
C PHE A 60 5.28 -17.00 13.56
N SER A 61 4.97 -15.97 12.82
CA SER A 61 4.14 -14.87 13.28
C SER A 61 3.09 -14.46 12.26
N VAL A 62 2.12 -13.70 12.72
CA VAL A 62 1.12 -13.02 11.92
C VAL A 62 1.22 -11.54 12.21
N GLU A 63 1.38 -10.72 11.19
CA GLU A 63 1.49 -9.26 11.29
C GLU A 63 0.30 -8.60 10.59
N THR A 64 -0.26 -7.60 11.24
CA THR A 64 -1.18 -6.63 10.62
C THR A 64 -0.58 -5.24 10.67
N ILE A 65 -0.88 -4.44 9.66
CA ILE A 65 -0.46 -3.03 9.62
C ILE A 65 -1.67 -2.11 9.57
N CYS A 66 -1.50 -0.93 10.18
CA CYS A 66 -2.43 0.18 10.08
C CYS A 66 -1.66 1.42 9.65
N CYS A 67 -1.99 1.94 8.48
CA CYS A 67 -1.53 3.24 7.99
C CYS A 67 -2.62 3.86 7.13
N LEU A 68 -2.62 5.19 7.07
CA LEU A 68 -3.38 5.97 6.12
C LEU A 68 -2.38 6.55 5.12
N THR A 69 -2.57 6.27 3.84
CA THR A 69 -1.78 6.89 2.78
C THR A 69 -2.66 7.72 1.86
N GLN A 70 -2.10 8.74 1.25
CA GLN A 70 -2.76 9.61 0.29
C GLN A 70 -1.90 9.70 -0.96
N HIS A 71 -2.53 9.59 -2.12
CA HIS A 71 -1.87 9.67 -3.42
C HIS A 71 -2.65 10.54 -4.38
N ASP A 72 -1.93 11.27 -5.23
CA ASP A 72 -2.47 11.95 -6.41
C ASP A 72 -2.10 11.13 -7.65
N VAL A 73 -2.90 11.20 -8.70
CA VAL A 73 -2.67 10.47 -9.96
C VAL A 73 -2.61 11.45 -11.13
N ASP A 74 -1.45 11.50 -11.78
CA ASP A 74 -1.17 12.38 -12.88
C ASP A 74 -1.03 11.62 -14.20
N GLY A 75 -1.40 12.27 -15.31
CA GLY A 75 -1.14 11.80 -16.66
C GLY A 75 0.34 11.91 -17.01
N VAL A 76 0.93 10.83 -17.54
CA VAL A 76 2.33 10.83 -18.01
C VAL A 76 2.45 10.78 -19.53
N THR A 77 1.47 10.16 -20.21
CA THR A 77 1.40 10.09 -21.67
C THR A 77 -0.02 10.34 -22.13
N GLY A 78 -0.19 10.95 -23.30
CA GLY A 78 -1.51 11.31 -23.86
C GLY A 78 -2.08 12.61 -23.29
N VAL A 79 -2.00 12.78 -21.99
CA VAL A 79 -2.38 13.99 -21.23
C VAL A 79 -1.29 14.32 -20.18
N PRO A 80 -0.05 14.59 -20.59
CA PRO A 80 1.08 14.72 -19.68
C PRO A 80 0.90 15.91 -18.73
N GLY A 81 1.09 15.65 -17.42
CA GLY A 81 0.97 16.64 -16.36
C GLY A 81 -0.47 17.00 -15.97
N ALA A 82 -1.49 16.35 -16.54
CA ALA A 82 -2.87 16.55 -16.13
C ALA A 82 -3.14 15.80 -14.82
N GLU A 83 -3.61 16.50 -13.80
CA GLU A 83 -4.06 15.90 -12.54
C GLU A 83 -5.43 15.24 -12.72
N LEU A 84 -5.48 13.91 -12.69
CA LEU A 84 -6.70 13.12 -12.97
C LEU A 84 -7.43 12.70 -11.70
N VAL A 85 -6.70 12.42 -10.62
CA VAL A 85 -7.24 12.12 -9.28
C VAL A 85 -6.45 12.91 -8.25
N SER A 86 -7.15 13.61 -7.38
CA SER A 86 -6.60 14.36 -6.26
C SER A 86 -6.96 13.69 -4.95
N LYS A 87 -6.02 13.69 -3.99
CA LYS A 87 -6.24 13.26 -2.59
C LYS A 87 -6.92 11.89 -2.42
N ALA A 88 -6.54 10.91 -3.24
CA ALA A 88 -7.01 9.55 -3.03
C ALA A 88 -6.46 8.99 -1.70
N LYS A 89 -7.31 8.89 -0.68
CA LYS A 89 -6.97 8.37 0.65
C LYS A 89 -7.31 6.90 0.75
N LEU A 90 -6.33 6.12 1.16
CA LEU A 90 -6.38 4.66 1.22
C LEU A 90 -5.99 4.13 2.60
N ILE A 91 -6.75 3.16 3.09
CA ILE A 91 -6.32 2.27 4.17
C ILE A 91 -6.05 0.88 3.57
N PRO A 92 -4.79 0.44 3.50
CA PRO A 92 -4.45 -0.92 3.11
C PRO A 92 -4.57 -1.84 4.34
N ALA A 93 -5.72 -2.49 4.52
CA ALA A 93 -5.88 -3.51 5.55
C ALA A 93 -5.10 -4.77 5.13
N THR A 94 -3.95 -5.00 5.74
CA THR A 94 -3.03 -6.06 5.35
C THR A 94 -2.80 -7.03 6.50
N LEU A 95 -2.83 -8.33 6.19
CA LEU A 95 -2.51 -9.42 7.10
C LEU A 95 -1.48 -10.33 6.45
N THR A 96 -0.32 -10.50 7.08
CA THR A 96 0.79 -11.33 6.59
C THR A 96 1.18 -12.41 7.58
N ALA A 97 1.35 -13.64 7.10
CA ALA A 97 2.01 -14.71 7.82
C ALA A 97 3.51 -14.66 7.50
N LYS A 98 4.35 -14.71 8.52
CA LYS A 98 5.80 -14.55 8.42
C LYS A 98 6.52 -15.75 8.97
N TYR A 99 7.60 -16.13 8.31
CA TYR A 99 8.57 -17.10 8.80
C TYR A 99 9.91 -16.41 9.08
N HIS A 100 10.39 -16.54 10.31
CA HIS A 100 11.64 -15.94 10.77
C HIS A 100 12.79 -16.95 10.72
N PHE A 101 13.87 -16.52 10.07
CA PHE A 101 15.13 -17.26 10.01
C PHE A 101 16.10 -16.73 11.06
N GLY A 102 17.19 -17.42 11.23
CA GLY A 102 18.27 -16.97 12.12
C GLY A 102 17.99 -17.20 13.61
N ALA A 103 18.89 -16.72 14.39
CA ALA A 103 18.91 -16.86 15.83
C ALA A 103 19.48 -15.59 16.47
N ALA A 104 19.21 -15.43 17.78
CA ALA A 104 19.69 -14.32 18.59
C ALA A 104 19.18 -12.94 18.12
N ASN A 105 20.09 -12.00 17.86
CA ASN A 105 19.75 -10.57 17.74
C ASN A 105 19.29 -10.15 16.35
N VAL A 106 19.56 -10.94 15.31
CA VAL A 106 19.16 -10.62 13.93
C VAL A 106 18.27 -11.72 13.39
N ARG A 107 17.03 -11.38 13.07
CA ARG A 107 15.98 -12.32 12.63
C ARG A 107 15.41 -11.85 11.28
N PRO A 108 16.06 -12.23 10.17
CA PRO A 108 15.46 -12.02 8.86
C PRO A 108 14.20 -12.86 8.71
N TYR A 109 13.24 -12.38 7.91
CA TYR A 109 11.99 -13.05 7.66
C TYR A 109 11.52 -12.91 6.22
N LEU A 110 10.66 -13.85 5.82
CA LEU A 110 9.84 -13.78 4.64
C LEU A 110 8.38 -13.89 5.04
N GLY A 111 7.53 -13.19 4.35
CA GLY A 111 6.08 -13.17 4.58
C GLY A 111 5.27 -13.26 3.31
N LEU A 112 4.10 -13.84 3.46
CA LEU A 112 3.06 -13.90 2.45
C LEU A 112 1.74 -13.52 3.09
N GLY A 113 0.95 -12.70 2.41
CA GLY A 113 -0.31 -12.24 2.97
C GLY A 113 -1.34 -11.80 1.97
N MET A 114 -2.41 -11.28 2.50
CA MET A 114 -3.52 -10.68 1.78
C MET A 114 -3.71 -9.25 2.22
N THR A 115 -4.21 -8.44 1.32
CA THR A 115 -4.56 -7.04 1.59
C THR A 115 -5.93 -6.72 1.02
N TYR A 116 -6.63 -5.81 1.68
CA TYR A 116 -7.83 -5.17 1.16
C TYR A 116 -7.60 -3.68 1.12
N PHE A 117 -7.64 -3.09 -0.09
CA PHE A 117 -7.50 -1.66 -0.30
C PHE A 117 -8.86 -1.01 -0.15
N TRP A 118 -9.00 -0.22 0.89
CA TRP A 118 -10.21 0.52 1.19
C TRP A 118 -10.00 2.01 0.94
N TRP A 119 -10.66 2.52 -0.09
CA TRP A 119 -10.63 3.94 -0.44
C TRP A 119 -11.67 4.71 0.39
N ILE A 120 -11.20 5.68 1.19
CA ILE A 120 -12.06 6.45 2.10
C ILE A 120 -12.56 7.71 1.43
N ASP A 121 -11.69 8.37 0.65
CA ASP A 121 -11.93 9.69 0.07
C ASP A 121 -11.17 9.79 -1.24
N VAL A 122 -11.86 10.20 -2.32
CA VAL A 122 -11.27 10.33 -3.65
C VAL A 122 -11.87 11.57 -4.31
N ASP A 123 -11.03 12.57 -4.52
CA ASP A 123 -11.42 13.80 -5.19
C ASP A 123 -11.08 13.76 -6.69
N PRO A 124 -11.90 14.36 -7.57
CA PRO A 124 -11.54 14.59 -8.98
C PRO A 124 -10.27 15.43 -9.09
N GLY A 125 -9.39 15.08 -10.00
CA GLY A 125 -8.22 15.90 -10.30
C GLY A 125 -8.61 17.28 -10.86
N ALA A 126 -7.79 18.28 -10.60
CA ALA A 126 -8.09 19.67 -10.99
C ALA A 126 -8.34 19.84 -12.49
N ASP A 127 -7.62 19.07 -13.31
CA ASP A 127 -7.74 19.14 -14.78
C ASP A 127 -8.96 18.41 -15.35
N THR A 128 -9.65 17.61 -14.53
CA THR A 128 -10.89 16.94 -14.92
C THR A 128 -12.15 17.79 -14.68
N ILE A 129 -12.09 18.75 -13.77
CA ILE A 129 -13.21 19.63 -13.44
C ILE A 129 -13.68 20.46 -14.62
N PRO A 130 -12.81 21.12 -15.42
CA PRO A 130 -13.22 21.86 -16.62
C PRO A 130 -13.86 20.99 -17.70
N LEU A 131 -13.62 19.66 -17.66
CA LEU A 131 -14.25 18.68 -18.56
C LEU A 131 -15.63 18.23 -18.07
N GLY A 132 -16.13 18.81 -16.99
CA GLY A 132 -17.44 18.51 -16.42
C GLY A 132 -17.46 17.31 -15.47
N VAL A 133 -16.30 16.82 -15.02
CA VAL A 133 -16.21 15.77 -14.01
C VAL A 133 -16.63 16.36 -12.65
N THR A 134 -17.63 15.72 -12.03
CA THR A 134 -18.17 16.13 -10.74
C THR A 134 -17.83 15.18 -9.61
N ARG A 135 -17.44 13.95 -9.96
CA ARG A 135 -17.10 12.90 -8.98
C ARG A 135 -16.14 11.88 -9.58
N THR A 136 -15.18 11.44 -8.78
CA THR A 136 -14.29 10.32 -9.09
C THR A 136 -14.40 9.25 -8.00
N THR A 137 -14.31 7.97 -8.39
CA THR A 137 -14.30 6.84 -7.46
C THR A 137 -13.22 5.83 -7.86
N LEU A 138 -12.64 5.18 -6.86
CA LEU A 138 -11.75 4.04 -7.02
C LEU A 138 -12.42 2.82 -6.38
N SER A 139 -12.31 1.65 -7.03
CA SER A 139 -12.87 0.42 -6.48
C SER A 139 -12.01 -0.12 -5.34
N ASP A 140 -12.68 -0.58 -4.29
CA ASP A 140 -12.04 -1.37 -3.24
C ASP A 140 -11.71 -2.76 -3.79
N GLU A 141 -10.50 -3.24 -3.53
CA GLU A 141 -10.02 -4.50 -4.12
C GLU A 141 -9.20 -5.32 -3.14
N PHE A 142 -9.28 -6.64 -3.30
CA PHE A 142 -8.38 -7.58 -2.66
C PHE A 142 -7.10 -7.75 -3.46
N GLY A 143 -5.99 -7.93 -2.75
CA GLY A 143 -4.69 -8.21 -3.35
C GLY A 143 -3.87 -9.16 -2.50
N PHE A 144 -2.72 -9.54 -3.03
CA PHE A 144 -1.71 -10.32 -2.34
C PHE A 144 -0.52 -9.45 -1.98
N VAL A 145 0.24 -9.87 -0.97
CA VAL A 145 1.46 -9.20 -0.56
C VAL A 145 2.57 -10.20 -0.30
N LEU A 146 3.75 -9.92 -0.85
CA LEU A 146 5.00 -10.56 -0.49
C LEU A 146 5.78 -9.61 0.41
N GLN A 147 6.41 -10.15 1.44
CA GLN A 147 7.14 -9.39 2.44
C GLN A 147 8.50 -10.02 2.70
N ALA A 148 9.52 -9.18 2.85
CA ALA A 148 10.84 -9.58 3.30
C ALA A 148 11.42 -8.49 4.20
N GLY A 149 12.14 -8.88 5.23
CA GLY A 149 12.72 -7.91 6.15
C GLY A 149 13.57 -8.55 7.23
N THR A 150 13.94 -7.74 8.20
CA THR A 150 14.70 -8.20 9.35
C THR A 150 14.32 -7.42 10.61
N ASP A 151 14.19 -8.13 11.70
CA ASP A 151 14.11 -7.57 13.04
C ASP A 151 15.47 -7.70 13.73
N ILE A 152 15.97 -6.61 14.31
CA ILE A 152 17.26 -6.53 15.00
C ILE A 152 16.99 -6.19 16.47
N ALA A 153 17.20 -7.14 17.37
CA ALA A 153 17.02 -6.92 18.80
C ALA A 153 18.18 -6.07 19.37
N ILE A 154 17.82 -5.11 20.25
CA ILE A 154 18.78 -4.25 20.95
C ILE A 154 18.82 -4.69 22.42
N GLY A 155 19.83 -5.51 22.74
CA GLY A 155 19.94 -6.10 24.09
C GLY A 155 18.75 -7.02 24.39
N ASP A 156 18.46 -7.19 25.69
CA ASP A 156 17.42 -8.12 26.20
C ASP A 156 16.13 -7.41 26.66
N SER A 157 16.04 -6.10 26.40
CA SER A 157 14.96 -5.23 26.89
C SER A 157 13.63 -5.37 26.11
N GLY A 158 13.62 -6.07 24.98
CA GLY A 158 12.50 -6.15 24.07
C GLY A 158 12.51 -5.08 22.97
N PHE A 159 13.35 -4.06 23.08
CA PHE A 159 13.53 -3.06 22.02
C PHE A 159 14.28 -3.63 20.83
N GLY A 160 13.93 -3.15 19.64
CA GLY A 160 14.60 -3.50 18.39
C GLY A 160 14.38 -2.50 17.29
N LEU A 161 15.00 -2.79 16.17
CA LEU A 161 14.81 -2.09 14.89
C LEU A 161 14.23 -3.07 13.88
N THR A 162 13.38 -2.57 13.00
CA THR A 162 12.84 -3.33 11.87
C THR A 162 13.17 -2.61 10.57
N ILE A 163 13.59 -3.37 9.57
CA ILE A 163 13.67 -2.96 8.17
C ILE A 163 12.81 -3.94 7.37
N ASP A 164 11.92 -3.42 6.55
CA ASP A 164 10.88 -4.20 5.89
C ASP A 164 10.65 -3.72 4.46
N ALA A 165 10.40 -4.65 3.56
CA ALA A 165 9.99 -4.40 2.20
C ALA A 165 8.77 -5.27 1.86
N LYS A 166 7.71 -4.65 1.36
CA LYS A 166 6.51 -5.33 0.87
C LYS A 166 6.30 -5.03 -0.62
N ARG A 167 5.94 -6.03 -1.37
CA ARG A 167 5.43 -5.90 -2.73
C ARG A 167 3.98 -6.33 -2.73
N TYR A 168 3.11 -5.42 -3.07
CA TYR A 168 1.69 -5.69 -3.24
C TYR A 168 1.39 -6.03 -4.69
N PHE A 169 0.36 -6.83 -4.88
CA PHE A 169 -0.20 -7.18 -6.19
C PHE A 169 -1.69 -6.89 -6.12
N VAL A 170 -2.07 -5.72 -6.59
CA VAL A 170 -3.43 -5.20 -6.49
C VAL A 170 -3.72 -4.21 -7.62
N ASP A 171 -4.87 -4.35 -8.23
CA ASP A 171 -5.40 -3.41 -9.20
C ASP A 171 -6.51 -2.55 -8.58
N THR A 172 -6.93 -1.50 -9.26
CA THR A 172 -8.15 -0.74 -8.93
C THR A 172 -8.83 -0.26 -10.19
N THR A 173 -10.13 -0.03 -10.13
CA THR A 173 -10.90 0.56 -11.23
C THR A 173 -11.25 1.99 -10.87
N ALA A 174 -10.78 2.94 -11.68
CA ALA A 174 -11.10 4.34 -11.55
C ALA A 174 -12.29 4.71 -12.46
N ARG A 175 -13.23 5.51 -11.91
CA ARG A 175 -14.42 5.96 -12.60
C ARG A 175 -14.60 7.45 -12.41
N TRP A 176 -14.80 8.16 -13.50
CA TRP A 176 -15.09 9.60 -13.52
C TRP A 176 -16.51 9.81 -14.03
N TYR A 177 -17.26 10.63 -13.31
CA TYR A 177 -18.67 10.90 -13.57
C TYR A 177 -18.89 12.38 -13.87
N SER A 178 -19.80 12.65 -14.84
CA SER A 178 -20.36 13.96 -15.07
C SER A 178 -21.84 13.90 -14.62
N GLY A 179 -22.14 14.48 -13.47
CA GLY A 179 -23.41 14.20 -12.77
C GLY A 179 -23.53 12.72 -12.46
N ASP A 180 -24.60 12.07 -12.93
CA ASP A 180 -24.82 10.63 -12.76
C ASP A 180 -24.31 9.80 -13.94
N ALA A 181 -23.82 10.42 -15.00
CA ALA A 181 -23.33 9.73 -16.19
C ALA A 181 -21.86 9.31 -16.02
N LEU A 182 -21.56 8.05 -16.26
CA LEU A 182 -20.19 7.54 -16.33
C LEU A 182 -19.52 8.05 -17.61
N ALA A 183 -18.48 8.88 -17.47
CA ALA A 183 -17.73 9.45 -18.57
C ALA A 183 -16.50 8.61 -18.95
N ILE A 184 -15.72 8.18 -17.94
CA ILE A 184 -14.50 7.41 -18.14
C ILE A 184 -14.46 6.28 -17.09
N GLU A 185 -14.07 5.08 -17.52
CA GLU A 185 -13.72 3.97 -16.64
C GLU A 185 -12.43 3.33 -17.12
N THR A 186 -11.45 3.26 -16.24
CA THR A 186 -10.15 2.63 -16.50
C THR A 186 -9.73 1.72 -15.38
N ARG A 187 -9.02 0.63 -15.72
CA ARG A 187 -8.37 -0.25 -14.76
C ARG A 187 -6.90 0.15 -14.61
N HIS A 188 -6.45 0.23 -13.37
CA HIS A 188 -5.10 0.60 -13.01
C HIS A 188 -4.42 -0.51 -12.23
N GLN A 189 -3.19 -0.80 -12.60
CA GLN A 189 -2.28 -1.63 -11.82
C GLN A 189 -1.57 -0.73 -10.81
N LEU A 190 -1.73 -1.00 -9.52
CA LEU A 190 -1.11 -0.22 -8.46
C LEU A 190 0.20 -0.84 -8.00
N ASP A 191 0.20 -2.10 -7.73
CA ASP A 191 1.35 -2.94 -7.36
C ASP A 191 2.44 -2.20 -6.58
N PRO A 192 2.13 -1.52 -5.45
CA PRO A 192 3.10 -0.67 -4.79
C PRO A 192 4.27 -1.45 -4.18
N TRP A 193 5.46 -0.85 -4.26
CA TRP A 193 6.54 -1.11 -3.35
C TRP A 193 6.32 -0.31 -2.06
N VAL A 194 6.47 -0.97 -0.93
CA VAL A 194 6.33 -0.37 0.40
C VAL A 194 7.57 -0.71 1.20
N LEU A 195 8.40 0.30 1.47
CA LEU A 195 9.65 0.17 2.19
C LEU A 195 9.51 0.84 3.55
N SER A 196 9.80 0.13 4.63
CA SER A 196 9.59 0.63 5.98
C SER A 196 10.83 0.41 6.84
N ALA A 197 11.09 1.36 7.74
CA ALA A 197 12.10 1.20 8.77
C ALA A 197 11.66 1.91 10.05
N GLY A 198 12.03 1.37 11.20
CA GLY A 198 11.72 2.01 12.47
C GLY A 198 11.99 1.15 13.69
N ALA A 199 11.40 1.58 14.80
CA ALA A 199 11.56 0.92 16.10
C ALA A 199 10.50 -0.17 16.31
N SER A 200 10.89 -1.20 17.03
CA SER A 200 10.01 -2.26 17.47
C SER A 200 10.15 -2.52 18.98
N TYR A 201 9.08 -3.00 19.58
CA TYR A 201 9.10 -3.45 20.95
C TYR A 201 8.32 -4.77 21.07
N ARG A 202 8.95 -5.76 21.70
CA ARG A 202 8.40 -7.10 21.90
C ARG A 202 8.10 -7.34 23.39
N PHE A 203 6.81 -7.63 23.66
CA PHE A 203 6.27 -7.89 25.00
C PHE A 203 6.30 -9.36 25.34
#